data_437ff5c169a38ee79c742245e31e2116
#
_entry.id   437ff5c169a38ee79c742245e31e2116
#
_cell.length_a   1.000
_cell.length_b   1.000
_cell.length_c   1.000
_cell.angle_alpha   90.00
_cell.angle_beta   90.00
_cell.angle_gamma   90.00
#
_symmetry.space_group_name_H-M   'P 1'
#
loop_
_entity.id
_entity.type
_entity.pdbx_description
1 polymer ?
#
loop_
_entity_poly.entity_id
_entity_poly.type
_entity_poly.pdbx_seq_one_letter_code
_entity_poly.pdbx_strand_id
1 'polypeptide(L)'
;ADERAKKGLFLGFQYPTEVSGVGFSHFLRTSYNALSKALQGEDREVFITVREFQNYLKKNINAVGLKDEFLSRYLNEGFSGGEKKRSEVLQMAVLKPRISILDEPDSGLDIDAVQAVAKAISEVSDKDSTTIVITHYARILNFLDKLDHVHVFAEGKVIKSGDASLAQELEKRGYDWVLEEAK
;
A
#
# COMPACT_ATOMS: atom_id res chain seq x y z
N ALA A 1 -13.91 -0.93 11.05
CA ALA A 1 -12.68 -0.58 10.30
C ALA A 1 -11.68 0.16 11.21
N ASP A 2 -12.12 1.12 11.99
CA ASP A 2 -11.27 1.94 12.88
C ASP A 2 -10.52 1.13 13.95
N GLU A 3 -11.16 0.15 14.57
CA GLU A 3 -10.51 -0.75 15.53
C GLU A 3 -9.37 -1.57 14.90
N ARG A 4 -9.54 -2.01 13.65
CA ARG A 4 -8.50 -2.73 12.90
C ARG A 4 -7.34 -1.79 12.58
N ALA A 5 -7.63 -0.57 12.13
CA ALA A 5 -6.60 0.44 11.88
C ALA A 5 -5.80 0.77 13.16
N LYS A 6 -6.47 0.95 14.31
CA LYS A 6 -5.82 1.15 15.62
C LYS A 6 -4.91 -0.02 16.05
N LYS A 7 -5.18 -1.22 15.57
CA LYS A 7 -4.30 -2.40 15.75
C LYS A 7 -3.14 -2.48 14.75
N GLY A 8 -3.05 -1.54 13.84
CA GLY A 8 -1.98 -1.44 12.85
C GLY A 8 -2.26 -2.19 11.55
N LEU A 9 -3.54 -2.43 11.20
CA LEU A 9 -3.91 -2.99 9.90
C LEU A 9 -4.27 -1.87 8.92
N PHE A 10 -3.67 -1.90 7.74
CA PHE A 10 -3.96 -1.03 6.60
C PHE A 10 -4.47 -1.84 5.41
N LEU A 11 -5.45 -1.30 4.70
CA LEU A 11 -5.98 -1.88 3.47
C LEU A 11 -5.93 -0.84 2.34
N GLY A 12 -5.14 -1.11 1.31
CA GLY A 12 -5.17 -0.41 0.04
C GLY A 12 -6.22 -1.06 -0.87
N PHE A 13 -7.16 -0.27 -1.36
CA PHE A 13 -8.29 -0.77 -2.15
C PHE A 13 -7.94 -0.96 -3.63
N GLN A 14 -8.57 -1.93 -4.27
CA GLN A 14 -8.49 -2.11 -5.72
C GLN A 14 -8.90 -0.81 -6.46
N TYR A 15 -9.98 -0.17 -6.00
CA TYR A 15 -10.48 1.11 -6.53
C TYR A 15 -10.57 2.16 -5.42
N PRO A 16 -9.51 2.98 -5.21
CA PRO A 16 -9.52 4.02 -4.19
C PRO A 16 -10.60 5.06 -4.47
N THR A 17 -11.49 5.27 -3.49
CA THR A 17 -12.62 6.19 -3.61
C THR A 17 -12.19 7.64 -3.55
N GLU A 18 -12.82 8.50 -4.35
CA GLU A 18 -12.72 9.95 -4.24
C GLU A 18 -13.60 10.45 -3.10
N VAL A 19 -13.05 11.36 -2.28
CA VAL A 19 -13.78 11.94 -1.14
C VAL A 19 -13.73 13.46 -1.27
N SER A 20 -14.71 14.02 -1.97
CA SER A 20 -14.84 15.46 -2.17
C SER A 20 -15.04 16.19 -0.83
N GLY A 21 -14.42 17.35 -0.69
CA GLY A 21 -14.50 18.16 0.53
C GLY A 21 -13.57 17.72 1.66
N VAL A 22 -12.91 16.56 1.58
CA VAL A 22 -11.94 16.09 2.57
C VAL A 22 -10.52 16.37 2.05
N GLY A 23 -9.87 17.40 2.59
CA GLY A 23 -8.50 17.74 2.21
C GLY A 23 -7.51 16.62 2.53
N PHE A 24 -6.69 16.22 1.56
CA PHE A 24 -5.81 15.06 1.68
C PHE A 24 -4.80 15.19 2.82
N SER A 25 -4.10 16.32 2.94
CA SER A 25 -3.17 16.57 4.05
C SER A 25 -3.88 16.59 5.42
N HIS A 26 -5.11 17.13 5.50
CA HIS A 26 -5.90 17.14 6.72
C HIS A 26 -6.31 15.72 7.13
N PHE A 27 -6.80 14.93 6.19
CA PHE A 27 -7.13 13.52 6.38
C PHE A 27 -5.94 12.74 6.94
N LEU A 28 -4.76 12.84 6.29
CA LEU A 28 -3.55 12.14 6.71
C LEU A 28 -3.14 12.53 8.16
N ARG A 29 -3.17 13.83 8.49
CA ARG A 29 -2.80 14.30 9.83
C ARG A 29 -3.78 13.81 10.91
N THR A 30 -5.07 13.86 10.61
CA THR A 30 -6.11 13.42 11.56
C THR A 30 -6.00 11.91 11.81
N SER A 31 -5.79 11.12 10.74
CA SER A 31 -5.57 9.68 10.84
C SER A 31 -4.29 9.35 11.60
N TYR A 32 -3.18 10.04 11.32
CA TYR A 32 -1.92 9.88 12.02
C TYR A 32 -2.07 10.12 13.54
N ASN A 33 -2.70 11.22 13.93
CA ASN A 33 -2.93 11.54 15.34
C ASN A 33 -3.81 10.48 16.03
N ALA A 34 -4.89 10.04 15.36
CA ALA A 34 -5.78 9.03 15.91
C ALA A 34 -5.08 7.68 16.14
N LEU A 35 -4.23 7.25 15.19
CA LEU A 35 -3.48 6.00 15.30
C LEU A 35 -2.32 6.12 16.30
N SER A 36 -1.60 7.22 16.32
CA SER A 36 -0.52 7.46 17.29
C SER A 36 -1.05 7.42 18.73
N LYS A 37 -2.21 8.03 18.99
CA LYS A 37 -2.87 7.95 20.30
C LYS A 37 -3.23 6.50 20.66
N ALA A 38 -3.79 5.73 19.73
CA ALA A 38 -4.18 4.34 19.97
C ALA A 38 -2.99 3.40 20.24
N LEU A 39 -1.84 3.64 19.59
CA LEU A 39 -0.64 2.79 19.72
C LEU A 39 0.22 3.12 20.93
N GLN A 40 0.20 4.36 21.42
CA GLN A 40 1.04 4.84 22.53
C GLN A 40 0.32 4.86 23.89
N GLY A 41 -0.98 4.56 23.92
CA GLY A 41 -1.84 4.62 25.10
C GLY A 41 -2.52 5.99 25.26
N GLU A 42 -3.67 5.99 25.94
CA GLU A 42 -4.55 7.16 26.06
C GLU A 42 -3.94 8.35 26.83
N ASP A 43 -2.92 8.12 27.66
CA ASP A 43 -2.33 9.12 28.53
C ASP A 43 -1.30 10.05 27.83
N ARG A 44 -0.98 9.84 26.59
CA ARG A 44 -0.11 10.72 25.80
C ARG A 44 -0.91 11.44 24.71
N GLU A 45 -1.22 12.71 24.96
CA GLU A 45 -1.67 13.63 23.91
C GLU A 45 -0.48 14.00 22.99
N VAL A 46 -0.05 13.04 22.15
CA VAL A 46 0.96 13.34 21.14
C VAL A 46 0.24 13.78 19.86
N PHE A 47 -0.20 15.03 19.84
CA PHE A 47 -0.69 15.64 18.62
C PHE A 47 0.48 16.28 17.88
N ILE A 48 0.77 15.76 16.67
CA ILE A 48 1.70 16.44 15.78
C ILE A 48 1.09 17.77 15.31
N THR A 49 1.83 18.86 15.44
CA THR A 49 1.37 20.17 14.96
C THR A 49 1.26 20.18 13.43
N VAL A 50 0.51 21.14 12.86
CA VAL A 50 0.39 21.28 11.39
C VAL A 50 1.76 21.42 10.74
N ARG A 51 2.64 22.25 11.32
CA ARG A 51 3.99 22.52 10.77
C ARG A 51 4.88 21.28 10.82
N GLU A 52 4.91 20.56 11.92
CA GLU A 52 5.69 19.32 12.06
C GLU A 52 5.19 18.26 11.09
N PHE A 53 3.87 18.13 10.97
CA PHE A 53 3.26 17.18 10.04
C PHE A 53 3.55 17.52 8.58
N GLN A 54 3.55 18.79 8.20
CA GLN A 54 3.95 19.21 6.85
C GLN A 54 5.39 18.81 6.53
N ASN A 55 6.32 18.97 7.49
CA ASN A 55 7.70 18.53 7.31
C ASN A 55 7.80 17.00 7.21
N TYR A 56 6.99 16.27 7.96
CA TYR A 56 6.91 14.81 7.89
C TYR A 56 6.36 14.34 6.54
N LEU A 57 5.28 14.97 6.03
CA LEU A 57 4.72 14.67 4.72
C LEU A 57 5.71 14.89 3.58
N LYS A 58 6.46 16.01 3.60
CA LYS A 58 7.46 16.29 2.56
C LYS A 58 8.53 15.22 2.41
N LYS A 59 8.88 14.54 3.50
CA LYS A 59 9.82 13.41 3.44
C LYS A 59 9.20 12.17 2.77
N ASN A 60 7.92 11.92 3.01
CA ASN A 60 7.25 10.72 2.53
C ASN A 60 6.69 10.89 1.09
N ILE A 61 6.27 12.09 0.69
CA ILE A 61 5.67 12.30 -0.63
C ILE A 61 6.66 12.08 -1.77
N ASN A 62 7.92 12.43 -1.55
CA ASN A 62 8.98 12.21 -2.54
C ASN A 62 9.27 10.70 -2.73
N ALA A 63 9.23 9.91 -1.66
CA ALA A 63 9.43 8.47 -1.72
C ALA A 63 8.37 7.77 -2.60
N VAL A 64 7.13 8.29 -2.60
CA VAL A 64 6.05 7.71 -3.42
C VAL A 64 5.91 8.37 -4.81
N GLY A 65 6.78 9.31 -5.16
CA GLY A 65 6.78 9.97 -6.46
C GLY A 65 5.54 10.82 -6.74
N LEU A 66 4.87 11.35 -5.71
CA LEU A 66 3.80 12.33 -5.83
C LEU A 66 4.36 13.74 -5.70
N LYS A 67 3.70 14.71 -6.37
CA LYS A 67 4.04 16.14 -6.24
C LYS A 67 3.34 16.73 -5.01
N ASP A 68 3.95 17.77 -4.44
CA ASP A 68 3.41 18.48 -3.26
C ASP A 68 2.01 19.06 -3.49
N GLU A 69 1.67 19.40 -4.73
CA GLU A 69 0.36 19.95 -5.11
C GLU A 69 -0.81 19.02 -4.75
N PHE A 70 -0.59 17.69 -4.71
CA PHE A 70 -1.63 16.73 -4.33
C PHE A 70 -2.06 16.88 -2.87
N LEU A 71 -1.18 17.32 -1.99
CA LEU A 71 -1.49 17.53 -0.57
C LEU A 71 -2.52 18.65 -0.33
N SER A 72 -2.67 19.59 -1.26
CA SER A 72 -3.65 20.67 -1.19
C SER A 72 -5.00 20.32 -1.82
N ARG A 73 -5.12 19.16 -2.47
CA ARG A 73 -6.35 18.69 -3.13
C ARG A 73 -7.21 17.88 -2.16
N TYR A 74 -8.42 17.56 -2.56
CA TYR A 74 -9.26 16.60 -1.86
C TYR A 74 -8.78 15.17 -2.10
N LEU A 75 -9.06 14.28 -1.14
CA LEU A 75 -8.59 12.89 -1.14
C LEU A 75 -9.02 12.18 -2.43
N ASN A 76 -8.05 11.81 -3.25
CA ASN A 76 -8.20 11.10 -4.53
C ASN A 76 -9.02 11.84 -5.62
N GLU A 77 -9.52 13.04 -5.37
CA GLU A 77 -10.37 13.76 -6.32
C GLU A 77 -9.58 14.24 -7.53
N GLY A 78 -10.00 13.74 -8.70
CA GLY A 78 -9.37 14.02 -9.99
C GLY A 78 -7.94 13.50 -10.10
N PHE A 79 -7.55 12.50 -9.30
CA PHE A 79 -6.29 11.79 -9.46
C PHE A 79 -6.43 10.74 -10.56
N SER A 80 -5.38 10.55 -11.37
CA SER A 80 -5.27 9.40 -12.26
C SER A 80 -5.19 8.08 -11.47
N GLY A 81 -5.38 6.95 -12.14
CA GLY A 81 -5.27 5.63 -11.49
C GLY A 81 -3.94 5.45 -10.74
N GLY A 82 -2.82 5.76 -11.40
CA GLY A 82 -1.49 5.66 -10.79
C GLY A 82 -1.28 6.64 -9.62
N GLU A 83 -1.84 7.85 -9.69
CA GLU A 83 -1.79 8.82 -8.60
C GLU A 83 -2.62 8.37 -7.40
N LYS A 84 -3.81 7.76 -7.63
CA LYS A 84 -4.63 7.16 -6.55
C LYS A 84 -3.87 6.04 -5.85
N LYS A 85 -3.21 5.14 -6.59
CA LYS A 85 -2.42 4.06 -6.00
C LYS A 85 -1.23 4.58 -5.21
N ARG A 86 -0.48 5.56 -5.74
CA ARG A 86 0.60 6.22 -4.98
C ARG A 86 0.10 7.01 -3.77
N SER A 87 -1.12 7.56 -3.84
CA SER A 87 -1.79 8.19 -2.69
C SER A 87 -2.02 7.17 -1.55
N GLU A 88 -2.42 5.93 -1.87
CA GLU A 88 -2.55 4.86 -0.87
C GLU A 88 -1.19 4.44 -0.28
N VAL A 89 -0.16 4.33 -1.12
CA VAL A 89 1.20 4.06 -0.62
C VAL A 89 1.72 5.21 0.24
N LEU A 90 1.36 6.47 -0.05
CA LEU A 90 1.66 7.60 0.85
C LEU A 90 0.93 7.46 2.19
N GLN A 91 -0.33 7.03 2.19
CA GLN A 91 -1.05 6.74 3.43
C GLN A 91 -0.32 5.66 4.25
N MET A 92 0.12 4.57 3.61
CA MET A 92 0.92 3.51 4.24
C MET A 92 2.22 4.08 4.84
N ALA A 93 2.96 4.89 4.09
CA ALA A 93 4.21 5.53 4.53
C ALA A 93 4.02 6.44 5.76
N VAL A 94 2.91 7.19 5.79
CA VAL A 94 2.59 8.14 6.86
C VAL A 94 2.08 7.43 8.10
N LEU A 95 1.20 6.44 7.94
CA LEU A 95 0.51 5.78 9.05
C LEU A 95 1.34 4.64 9.67
N LYS A 96 2.34 4.12 8.96
CA LYS A 96 3.26 3.04 9.39
C LYS A 96 2.53 1.86 10.02
N PRO A 97 1.65 1.21 9.29
CA PRO A 97 0.92 0.05 9.81
C PRO A 97 1.86 -1.12 10.05
N ARG A 98 1.46 -2.04 10.95
CA ARG A 98 2.18 -3.30 11.16
C ARG A 98 1.94 -4.30 10.03
N ILE A 99 0.73 -4.28 9.48
CA ILE A 99 0.31 -5.14 8.37
C ILE A 99 -0.39 -4.27 7.34
N SER A 100 0.11 -4.29 6.11
CA SER A 100 -0.51 -3.66 4.95
C SER A 100 -1.00 -4.74 3.99
N ILE A 101 -2.24 -4.63 3.55
CA ILE A 101 -2.81 -5.46 2.49
C ILE A 101 -3.11 -4.52 1.32
N LEU A 102 -2.48 -4.77 0.18
CA LEU A 102 -2.65 -3.98 -1.04
C LEU A 102 -3.37 -4.84 -2.08
N ASP A 103 -4.61 -4.46 -2.38
CA ASP A 103 -5.47 -5.21 -3.30
C ASP A 103 -5.30 -4.66 -4.72
N GLU A 104 -4.73 -5.47 -5.59
CA GLU A 104 -4.43 -5.16 -7.00
C GLU A 104 -3.82 -3.74 -7.19
N PRO A 105 -2.68 -3.43 -6.55
CA PRO A 105 -2.08 -2.10 -6.64
C PRO A 105 -1.58 -1.74 -8.05
N ASP A 106 -1.53 -2.72 -8.95
CA ASP A 106 -1.10 -2.60 -10.35
C ASP A 106 -2.26 -2.61 -11.36
N SER A 107 -3.50 -2.79 -10.90
CA SER A 107 -4.66 -2.90 -11.79
C SER A 107 -4.94 -1.58 -12.53
N GLY A 108 -5.12 -1.67 -13.87
CA GLY A 108 -5.42 -0.53 -14.72
C GLY A 108 -4.25 0.45 -14.94
N LEU A 109 -3.02 0.07 -14.58
CA LEU A 109 -1.83 0.90 -14.74
C LEU A 109 -0.99 0.47 -15.96
N ASP A 110 -0.34 1.44 -16.61
CA ASP A 110 0.72 1.17 -17.56
C ASP A 110 2.00 0.69 -16.83
N ILE A 111 2.99 0.23 -17.61
CA ILE A 111 4.21 -0.37 -17.06
C ILE A 111 5.01 0.61 -16.18
N ASP A 112 5.09 1.88 -16.59
CA ASP A 112 5.84 2.90 -15.86
C ASP A 112 5.17 3.23 -14.52
N ALA A 113 3.83 3.29 -14.51
CA ALA A 113 3.06 3.49 -13.28
C ALA A 113 3.17 2.29 -12.35
N VAL A 114 3.14 1.04 -12.85
CA VAL A 114 3.37 -0.18 -12.05
C VAL A 114 4.75 -0.15 -11.41
N GLN A 115 5.79 0.17 -12.17
CA GLN A 115 7.15 0.28 -11.66
C GLN A 115 7.26 1.34 -10.55
N ALA A 116 6.64 2.52 -10.76
CA ALA A 116 6.64 3.59 -9.77
C ALA A 116 5.91 3.19 -8.47
N VAL A 117 4.78 2.47 -8.57
CA VAL A 117 4.04 1.95 -7.41
C VAL A 117 4.84 0.89 -6.67
N ALA A 118 5.43 -0.08 -7.38
CA ALA A 118 6.25 -1.14 -6.78
C ALA A 118 7.47 -0.56 -6.04
N LYS A 119 8.16 0.40 -6.65
CA LYS A 119 9.26 1.11 -6.03
C LYS A 119 8.82 1.84 -4.76
N ALA A 120 7.69 2.57 -4.82
CA ALA A 120 7.15 3.25 -3.66
C ALA A 120 6.79 2.27 -2.52
N ILE A 121 6.19 1.12 -2.83
CA ILE A 121 5.92 0.06 -1.85
C ILE A 121 7.22 -0.42 -1.20
N SER A 122 8.26 -0.68 -1.99
CA SER A 122 9.57 -1.13 -1.49
C SER A 122 10.21 -0.09 -0.57
N GLU A 123 10.18 1.21 -0.95
CA GLU A 123 10.77 2.29 -0.18
C GLU A 123 10.09 2.56 1.17
N VAL A 124 8.77 2.28 1.28
CA VAL A 124 8.02 2.53 2.53
C VAL A 124 7.87 1.30 3.41
N SER A 125 8.12 0.11 2.87
CA SER A 125 8.13 -1.14 3.64
C SER A 125 9.39 -1.21 4.52
N ASP A 126 9.22 -1.62 5.76
CA ASP A 126 10.33 -1.78 6.69
C ASP A 126 10.36 -3.19 7.32
N LYS A 127 11.44 -3.48 8.04
CA LYS A 127 11.67 -4.81 8.65
C LYS A 127 10.69 -5.18 9.77
N ASP A 128 10.01 -4.18 10.34
CA ASP A 128 9.10 -4.34 11.46
C ASP A 128 7.63 -4.38 10.99
N SER A 129 7.41 -4.34 9.66
CA SER A 129 6.10 -4.40 9.02
C SER A 129 6.00 -5.57 8.03
N THR A 130 4.76 -5.98 7.76
CA THR A 130 4.44 -6.99 6.73
C THR A 130 3.58 -6.34 5.66
N THR A 131 4.01 -6.44 4.40
CA THR A 131 3.21 -6.00 3.25
C THR A 131 2.76 -7.22 2.45
N ILE A 132 1.45 -7.37 2.29
CA ILE A 132 0.80 -8.39 1.47
C ILE A 132 0.30 -7.72 0.21
N VAL A 133 0.81 -8.13 -0.94
CA VAL A 133 0.36 -7.65 -2.25
C VAL A 133 -0.49 -8.74 -2.89
N ILE A 134 -1.75 -8.45 -3.15
CA ILE A 134 -2.66 -9.32 -3.89
C ILE A 134 -2.67 -8.84 -5.33
N THR A 135 -2.31 -9.70 -6.26
CA THR A 135 -2.32 -9.38 -7.69
C THR A 135 -2.57 -10.64 -8.52
N HIS A 136 -3.14 -10.48 -9.69
CA HIS A 136 -3.28 -11.54 -10.68
C HIS A 136 -2.24 -11.38 -11.83
N TYR A 137 -1.37 -10.36 -11.75
CA TYR A 137 -0.28 -10.15 -12.69
C TYR A 137 1.07 -10.28 -11.99
N ALA A 138 1.93 -11.16 -12.49
CA ALA A 138 3.28 -11.32 -11.94
C ALA A 138 4.18 -10.08 -12.17
N ARG A 139 3.81 -9.19 -13.09
CA ARG A 139 4.65 -8.05 -13.50
C ARG A 139 5.04 -7.12 -12.35
N ILE A 140 4.14 -6.85 -11.39
CA ILE A 140 4.48 -5.98 -10.26
C ILE A 140 5.54 -6.63 -9.36
N LEU A 141 5.51 -7.96 -9.21
CA LEU A 141 6.43 -8.71 -8.37
C LEU A 141 7.88 -8.58 -8.84
N ASN A 142 8.09 -8.37 -10.16
CA ASN A 142 9.42 -8.18 -10.75
C ASN A 142 10.04 -6.82 -10.43
N PHE A 143 9.24 -5.85 -9.96
CA PHE A 143 9.69 -4.51 -9.60
C PHE A 143 9.79 -4.28 -8.09
N LEU A 144 9.38 -5.25 -7.28
CA LEU A 144 9.57 -5.20 -5.83
C LEU A 144 11.01 -5.57 -5.49
N ASP A 145 11.68 -4.77 -4.64
CA ASP A 145 13.07 -5.00 -4.25
C ASP A 145 13.25 -6.30 -3.46
N LYS A 146 12.21 -6.71 -2.73
CA LYS A 146 12.22 -7.89 -1.88
C LYS A 146 10.88 -8.61 -1.95
N LEU A 147 10.94 -9.93 -2.11
CA LEU A 147 9.81 -10.82 -2.12
C LEU A 147 10.14 -12.04 -1.27
N ASP A 148 9.65 -12.07 -0.03
CA ASP A 148 9.96 -13.13 0.92
C ASP A 148 9.19 -14.42 0.64
N HIS A 149 7.88 -14.29 0.34
CA HIS A 149 6.99 -15.41 0.11
C HIS A 149 6.02 -15.13 -1.03
N VAL A 150 5.73 -16.15 -1.81
CA VAL A 150 4.72 -16.15 -2.87
C VAL A 150 3.72 -17.26 -2.58
N HIS A 151 2.44 -16.92 -2.59
CA HIS A 151 1.34 -17.85 -2.38
C HIS A 151 0.39 -17.82 -3.58
N VAL A 152 0.13 -18.97 -4.17
CA VAL A 152 -0.90 -19.11 -5.20
C VAL A 152 -2.22 -19.43 -4.53
N PHE A 153 -3.19 -18.54 -4.76
CA PHE A 153 -4.52 -18.63 -4.17
C PHE A 153 -5.56 -18.95 -5.24
N ALA A 154 -6.27 -20.05 -5.09
CA ALA A 154 -7.35 -20.45 -5.99
C ALA A 154 -8.44 -21.20 -5.23
N GLU A 155 -9.70 -21.08 -5.68
CA GLU A 155 -10.86 -21.75 -5.10
C GLU A 155 -11.00 -21.58 -3.57
N GLY A 156 -10.61 -20.38 -3.06
CA GLY A 156 -10.68 -20.08 -1.63
C GLY A 156 -9.56 -20.68 -0.77
N LYS A 157 -8.48 -21.21 -1.40
CA LYS A 157 -7.37 -21.88 -0.69
C LYS A 157 -6.03 -21.41 -1.22
N VAL A 158 -5.00 -21.45 -0.36
CA VAL A 158 -3.61 -21.40 -0.79
C VAL A 158 -3.25 -22.78 -1.33
N ILE A 159 -3.01 -22.89 -2.64
CA ILE A 159 -2.72 -24.18 -3.30
C ILE A 159 -1.22 -24.43 -3.46
N LYS A 160 -0.40 -23.39 -3.51
CA LYS A 160 1.06 -23.50 -3.55
C LYS A 160 1.71 -22.33 -2.85
N SER A 161 2.86 -22.59 -2.23
CA SER A 161 3.67 -21.56 -1.58
C SER A 161 5.14 -21.76 -1.97
N GLY A 162 5.87 -20.66 -2.13
CA GLY A 162 7.29 -20.65 -2.49
C GLY A 162 7.92 -19.30 -2.23
N ASP A 163 9.12 -19.12 -2.72
CA ASP A 163 9.87 -17.89 -2.73
C ASP A 163 9.68 -17.10 -4.06
N ALA A 164 10.52 -16.11 -4.31
CA ALA A 164 10.48 -15.30 -5.52
C ALA A 164 10.59 -16.13 -6.83
N SER A 165 11.21 -17.32 -6.80
CA SER A 165 11.32 -18.18 -7.99
C SER A 165 9.95 -18.69 -8.45
N LEU A 166 9.00 -18.89 -7.54
CA LEU A 166 7.64 -19.29 -7.88
C LEU A 166 6.93 -18.21 -8.72
N ALA A 167 7.14 -16.93 -8.42
CA ALA A 167 6.57 -15.85 -9.23
C ALA A 167 7.09 -15.88 -10.66
N GLN A 168 8.39 -16.10 -10.85
CA GLN A 168 9.01 -16.22 -12.18
C GLN A 168 8.51 -17.46 -12.93
N GLU A 169 8.28 -18.55 -12.24
CA GLU A 169 7.75 -19.78 -12.84
C GLU A 169 6.29 -19.59 -13.29
N LEU A 170 5.46 -18.93 -12.48
CA LEU A 170 4.09 -18.56 -12.83
C LEU A 170 4.03 -17.64 -14.06
N GLU A 171 4.93 -16.67 -14.15
CA GLU A 171 5.01 -15.78 -15.32
C GLU A 171 5.35 -16.54 -16.61
N LYS A 172 6.25 -17.53 -16.53
CA LYS A 172 6.70 -18.31 -17.68
C LYS A 172 5.70 -19.39 -18.11
N ARG A 173 5.06 -20.06 -17.15
CA ARG A 173 4.27 -21.27 -17.40
C ARG A 173 2.76 -21.05 -17.26
N GLY A 174 2.33 -19.89 -16.77
CA GLY A 174 0.93 -19.66 -16.40
C GLY A 174 0.55 -20.39 -15.10
N TYR A 175 -0.76 -20.50 -14.84
CA TYR A 175 -1.29 -21.05 -13.58
C TYR A 175 -1.78 -22.51 -13.69
N ASP A 176 -1.99 -23.03 -14.90
CA ASP A 176 -2.65 -24.34 -15.12
C ASP A 176 -1.91 -25.50 -14.44
N TRP A 177 -0.59 -25.52 -14.52
CA TRP A 177 0.22 -26.56 -13.89
C TRP A 177 0.10 -26.61 -12.37
N VAL A 178 -0.07 -25.44 -11.70
CA VAL A 178 -0.27 -25.41 -10.24
C VAL A 178 -1.66 -25.90 -9.87
N LEU A 179 -2.67 -25.61 -10.70
CA LEU A 179 -4.03 -26.10 -10.52
C LEU A 179 -4.13 -27.61 -10.72
N GLU A 180 -3.31 -28.17 -11.63
CA GLU A 180 -3.23 -29.63 -11.86
C GLU A 180 -2.55 -30.35 -10.69
N GLU A 181 -1.46 -29.80 -10.15
CA GLU A 181 -0.77 -30.36 -8.98
C GLU A 181 -1.60 -30.32 -7.70
N ALA A 182 -2.60 -29.44 -7.62
CA ALA A 182 -3.45 -29.27 -6.43
C ALA A 182 -4.71 -30.15 -6.42
N LYS A 183 -4.97 -30.90 -7.50
CA LYS A 183 -6.09 -31.87 -7.62
C LYS A 183 -5.71 -33.21 -7.05
#